data_f26541a66f3a11694addc5a59c502795
#
_entry.id   f26541a66f3a11694addc5a59c502795
#
_cell.length_a   1.000
_cell.length_b   1.000
_cell.length_c   1.000
_cell.angle_alpha   90.00
_cell.angle_beta   90.00
_cell.angle_gamma   90.00
#
_symmetry.space_group_name_H-M   'P 1'
#
loop_
_entity.id
_entity.type
_entity.pdbx_description
1 polymer ?
#
loop_
_entity_poly.entity_id
_entity_poly.type
_entity_poly.pdbx_seq_one_letter_code
_entity_poly.pdbx_strand_id
1 'polypeptide(L)'
;FQKEQRGGILLGKQHMMFPRTYGLVSSETRTLPKNTAALESLCQRYPGKVHVMLVPAASAVYPENVPANAPLLDEDKYLDQLSERVQAAGGRFVDVRPVLSAHKDEYLYYRTDHHWTTLGAYYAYTQLCDALGLTPFDRDAHPALTAERFYGTHYAKARTWNAEPDTITYYDPCLLYTSPSPRD
;
A
#
# COMPACT_ATOMS: atom_id res chain seq x y z
N PHE A 1 18.96 17.97 6.75
CA PHE A 1 18.34 17.29 5.59
C PHE A 1 19.20 16.17 5.01
N GLN A 2 20.53 16.36 4.86
CA GLN A 2 21.42 15.31 4.30
C GLN A 2 21.58 14.07 5.21
N LYS A 3 21.36 14.17 6.51
CA LYS A 3 21.43 13.04 7.45
C LYS A 3 20.18 12.15 7.44
N GLU A 4 19.06 12.66 6.92
CA GLU A 4 17.77 11.98 6.90
C GLU A 4 17.46 11.34 5.52
N GLN A 5 18.41 11.36 4.59
CA GLN A 5 18.25 10.79 3.25
C GLN A 5 19.48 10.00 2.84
N ARG A 6 19.30 8.78 2.33
CA ARG A 6 20.33 7.95 1.75
C ARG A 6 19.78 7.10 0.61
N GLY A 7 20.46 7.10 -0.55
CA GLY A 7 20.03 6.30 -1.70
C GLY A 7 18.64 6.64 -2.25
N GLY A 8 18.17 7.90 -2.08
CA GLY A 8 16.81 8.31 -2.46
C GLY A 8 15.72 7.87 -1.47
N ILE A 9 16.11 7.34 -0.31
CA ILE A 9 15.22 6.92 0.77
C ILE A 9 15.34 7.93 1.91
N LEU A 10 14.19 8.37 2.41
CA LEU A 10 14.06 9.20 3.59
C LEU A 10 14.09 8.29 4.82
N LEU A 11 14.89 8.65 5.82
CA LEU A 11 14.95 7.95 7.10
C LEU A 11 14.05 8.65 8.10
N GLY A 12 12.93 8.04 8.41
CA GLY A 12 11.90 8.57 9.29
C GLY A 12 12.08 8.14 10.74
N LYS A 13 11.07 8.48 11.55
CA LYS A 13 10.96 8.02 12.93
C LYS A 13 10.61 6.53 12.97
N GLN A 14 10.76 5.92 14.15
CA GLN A 14 10.46 4.50 14.40
C GLN A 14 11.14 3.55 13.38
N HIS A 15 12.33 3.92 12.90
CA HIS A 15 13.13 3.18 11.91
C HIS A 15 12.42 2.98 10.56
N MET A 16 11.32 3.71 10.30
CA MET A 16 10.62 3.63 9.02
C MET A 16 11.40 4.33 7.91
N MET A 17 11.35 3.75 6.75
CA MET A 17 11.99 4.23 5.53
C MET A 17 10.92 4.57 4.50
N PHE A 18 11.05 5.75 3.88
CA PHE A 18 10.08 6.22 2.89
C PHE A 18 10.76 6.54 1.56
N PRO A 19 10.14 6.24 0.42
CA PRO A 19 10.66 6.67 -0.86
C PRO A 19 10.47 8.18 -1.00
N ARG A 20 11.41 8.82 -1.67
CA ARG A 20 11.27 10.21 -2.08
C ARG A 20 10.38 10.29 -3.32
N THR A 21 9.23 10.95 -3.22
CA THR A 21 8.24 10.98 -4.31
C THR A 21 8.19 12.30 -5.08
N TYR A 22 8.78 13.37 -4.58
CA TYR A 22 8.73 14.69 -5.22
C TYR A 22 9.33 14.75 -6.63
N GLY A 23 10.42 14.01 -6.88
CA GLY A 23 11.03 13.96 -8.22
C GLY A 23 10.21 13.17 -9.24
N LEU A 24 9.24 12.40 -8.77
CA LEU A 24 8.35 11.58 -9.59
C LEU A 24 7.24 12.44 -10.22
N VAL A 25 6.82 13.53 -9.55
CA VAL A 25 5.72 14.39 -10.03
C VAL A 25 6.02 15.01 -11.40
N SER A 26 7.26 15.39 -11.69
CA SER A 26 7.63 16.01 -12.97
C SER A 26 7.71 15.04 -14.15
N SER A 27 8.06 13.77 -13.91
CA SER A 27 8.07 12.72 -14.95
C SER A 27 6.75 11.92 -14.97
N GLU A 28 6.07 11.83 -13.85
CA GLU A 28 4.81 11.11 -13.66
C GLU A 28 3.59 11.92 -14.07
N THR A 29 3.69 13.25 -14.20
CA THR A 29 2.63 14.09 -14.79
C THR A 29 2.19 13.64 -16.18
N ARG A 30 2.97 12.78 -16.85
CA ARG A 30 2.55 12.14 -18.10
C ARG A 30 1.89 10.78 -17.89
N THR A 31 2.25 10.04 -16.85
CA THR A 31 1.79 8.67 -16.64
C THR A 31 0.50 8.64 -15.83
N LEU A 32 0.41 9.44 -14.77
CA LEU A 32 -0.81 9.52 -13.93
C LEU A 32 -2.08 9.88 -14.73
N PRO A 33 -2.10 10.95 -15.55
CA PRO A 33 -3.28 11.26 -16.37
C PRO A 33 -3.64 10.16 -17.35
N LYS A 34 -2.64 9.48 -17.95
CA LYS A 34 -2.89 8.36 -18.87
C LYS A 34 -3.50 7.16 -18.16
N ASN A 35 -2.97 6.82 -16.98
CA ASN A 35 -3.48 5.72 -16.18
C ASN A 35 -4.90 6.02 -15.69
N THR A 36 -5.16 7.25 -15.25
CA THR A 36 -6.50 7.67 -14.86
C THR A 36 -7.48 7.58 -16.01
N ALA A 37 -7.11 8.07 -17.21
CA ALA A 37 -7.95 7.98 -18.40
C ALA A 37 -8.21 6.52 -18.83
N ALA A 38 -7.24 5.62 -18.66
CA ALA A 38 -7.42 4.20 -18.93
C ALA A 38 -8.43 3.56 -17.94
N LEU A 39 -8.34 3.92 -16.66
CA LEU A 39 -9.31 3.47 -15.65
C LEU A 39 -10.72 3.99 -15.94
N GLU A 40 -10.87 5.26 -16.30
CA GLU A 40 -12.16 5.83 -16.71
C GLU A 40 -12.76 5.09 -17.92
N SER A 41 -11.94 4.84 -18.94
CA SER A 41 -12.38 4.09 -20.12
C SER A 41 -12.83 2.68 -19.76
N LEU A 42 -12.14 2.03 -18.81
CA LEU A 42 -12.52 0.71 -18.31
C LEU A 42 -13.85 0.77 -17.55
N CYS A 43 -14.03 1.74 -16.67
CA CYS A 43 -15.28 1.95 -15.93
C CYS A 43 -16.46 2.24 -16.86
N GLN A 44 -16.28 3.10 -17.86
CA GLN A 44 -17.30 3.41 -18.87
C GLN A 44 -17.69 2.18 -19.70
N ARG A 45 -16.71 1.32 -20.02
CA ARG A 45 -16.96 0.11 -20.80
C ARG A 45 -17.70 -0.97 -19.99
N TYR A 46 -17.50 -0.99 -18.67
CA TYR A 46 -18.08 -1.99 -17.77
C TYR A 46 -18.75 -1.33 -16.56
N PRO A 47 -19.81 -0.54 -16.76
CA PRO A 47 -20.43 0.23 -15.68
C PRO A 47 -20.94 -0.67 -14.56
N GLY A 48 -20.64 -0.29 -13.31
CA GLY A 48 -21.02 -1.02 -12.10
C GLY A 48 -20.23 -2.32 -11.84
N LYS A 49 -19.33 -2.73 -12.76
CA LYS A 49 -18.55 -3.97 -12.63
C LYS A 49 -17.10 -3.75 -12.25
N VAL A 50 -16.59 -2.53 -12.35
CA VAL A 50 -15.20 -2.19 -12.04
C VAL A 50 -15.11 -1.63 -10.63
N HIS A 51 -14.31 -2.27 -9.81
CA HIS A 51 -13.95 -1.79 -8.48
C HIS A 51 -12.48 -1.38 -8.51
N VAL A 52 -12.20 -0.15 -8.11
CA VAL A 52 -10.85 0.42 -8.07
C VAL A 52 -10.47 0.61 -6.61
N MET A 53 -9.42 -0.05 -6.19
CA MET A 53 -8.84 0.10 -4.87
C MET A 53 -7.37 0.47 -5.04
N LEU A 54 -6.96 1.63 -4.55
CA LEU A 54 -5.57 2.04 -4.48
C LEU A 54 -5.12 2.08 -3.03
N VAL A 55 -3.94 1.52 -2.81
CA VAL A 55 -3.33 1.44 -1.49
C VAL A 55 -2.48 2.68 -1.28
N PRO A 56 -2.72 3.47 -0.21
CA PRO A 56 -1.88 4.60 0.11
C PRO A 56 -0.46 4.13 0.48
N ALA A 57 0.53 4.97 0.26
CA ALA A 57 1.88 4.68 0.74
C ALA A 57 1.96 4.79 2.27
N ALA A 58 2.98 4.14 2.87
CA ALA A 58 3.24 4.24 4.30
C ALA A 58 3.36 5.71 4.78
N SER A 59 3.87 6.61 3.94
CA SER A 59 3.98 8.04 4.26
C SER A 59 2.65 8.77 4.40
N ALA A 60 1.59 8.29 3.77
CA ALA A 60 0.24 8.84 3.92
C ALA A 60 -0.45 8.29 5.19
N VAL A 61 -0.16 7.05 5.57
CA VAL A 61 -0.74 6.43 6.78
C VAL A 61 0.00 6.89 8.05
N TYR A 62 1.31 7.09 7.97
CA TYR A 62 2.19 7.51 9.09
C TYR A 62 2.89 8.84 8.82
N PRO A 63 2.16 9.94 8.56
CA PRO A 63 2.78 11.23 8.25
C PRO A 63 3.64 11.75 9.40
N GLU A 64 3.34 11.39 10.65
CA GLU A 64 4.09 11.75 11.85
C GLU A 64 5.50 11.12 11.91
N ASN A 65 5.72 10.03 11.18
CA ASN A 65 7.01 9.33 11.09
C ASN A 65 7.88 9.85 9.95
N VAL A 66 7.31 10.60 9.03
CA VAL A 66 8.04 11.19 7.90
C VAL A 66 8.91 12.35 8.39
N PRO A 67 10.13 12.53 7.87
CA PRO A 67 10.95 13.70 8.18
C PRO A 67 10.24 15.02 7.82
N ALA A 68 10.40 16.02 8.67
CA ALA A 68 9.79 17.33 8.45
C ALA A 68 10.20 17.94 7.09
N ASN A 69 9.25 18.52 6.37
CA ASN A 69 9.44 19.10 5.04
C ASN A 69 9.96 18.10 3.98
N ALA A 70 9.70 16.81 4.16
CA ALA A 70 10.00 15.82 3.15
C ALA A 70 9.18 16.10 1.88
N PRO A 71 9.83 16.08 0.71
CA PRO A 71 9.14 16.36 -0.55
C PRO A 71 8.34 15.12 -0.97
N LEU A 72 7.09 15.04 -0.51
CA LEU A 72 6.16 13.97 -0.83
C LEU A 72 5.05 14.46 -1.76
N LEU A 73 4.46 13.51 -2.50
CA LEU A 73 3.22 13.72 -3.21
C LEU A 73 2.06 13.82 -2.19
N ASP A 74 1.13 14.72 -2.43
CA ASP A 74 -0.15 14.76 -1.72
C ASP A 74 -1.05 13.63 -2.28
N GLU A 75 -0.90 12.45 -1.68
CA GLU A 75 -1.64 11.24 -2.13
C GLU A 75 -3.13 11.36 -1.83
N ASP A 76 -3.52 11.98 -0.71
CA ASP A 76 -4.92 12.11 -0.34
C ASP A 76 -5.69 12.90 -1.38
N LYS A 77 -5.16 14.05 -1.77
CA LYS A 77 -5.74 14.85 -2.83
C LYS A 77 -5.84 14.10 -4.17
N TYR A 78 -4.81 13.32 -4.51
CA TYR A 78 -4.84 12.52 -5.74
C TYR A 78 -5.88 11.41 -5.69
N LEU A 79 -6.00 10.71 -4.56
CA LEU A 79 -6.97 9.64 -4.37
C LEU A 79 -8.41 10.15 -4.37
N ASP A 80 -8.65 11.34 -3.78
CA ASP A 80 -9.97 11.99 -3.83
C ASP A 80 -10.38 12.30 -5.26
N GLN A 81 -9.50 12.94 -6.04
CA GLN A 81 -9.75 13.25 -7.45
C GLN A 81 -9.99 11.98 -8.29
N LEU A 82 -9.22 10.92 -8.03
CA LEU A 82 -9.38 9.66 -8.73
C LEU A 82 -10.72 8.99 -8.36
N SER A 83 -11.10 9.02 -7.09
CA SER A 83 -12.39 8.51 -6.62
C SER A 83 -13.56 9.17 -7.35
N GLU A 84 -13.56 10.51 -7.42
CA GLU A 84 -14.58 11.27 -8.15
C GLU A 84 -14.66 10.85 -9.62
N ARG A 85 -13.52 10.73 -10.28
CA ARG A 85 -13.45 10.38 -11.71
C ARG A 85 -13.91 8.95 -11.98
N VAL A 86 -13.50 8.00 -11.15
CA VAL A 86 -13.93 6.59 -11.24
C VAL A 86 -15.43 6.48 -11.07
N GLN A 87 -16.01 7.17 -10.09
CA GLN A 87 -17.45 7.16 -9.83
C GLN A 87 -18.21 7.83 -10.98
N ALA A 88 -17.77 8.97 -11.47
CA ALA A 88 -18.38 9.65 -12.62
C ALA A 88 -18.32 8.78 -13.90
N ALA A 89 -17.33 7.92 -14.05
CA ALA A 89 -17.19 6.97 -15.16
C ALA A 89 -18.01 5.68 -14.98
N GLY A 90 -18.77 5.55 -13.87
CA GLY A 90 -19.61 4.37 -13.60
C GLY A 90 -18.88 3.22 -12.90
N GLY A 91 -17.66 3.45 -12.39
CA GLY A 91 -16.93 2.52 -11.53
C GLY A 91 -17.29 2.70 -10.05
N ARG A 92 -16.72 1.85 -9.22
CA ARG A 92 -16.76 1.96 -7.75
C ARG A 92 -15.35 2.14 -7.21
N PHE A 93 -15.16 3.15 -6.37
CA PHE A 93 -13.88 3.35 -5.67
C PHE A 93 -13.98 2.77 -4.26
N VAL A 94 -13.04 1.88 -3.91
CA VAL A 94 -12.94 1.30 -2.56
C VAL A 94 -11.84 2.05 -1.83
N ASP A 95 -12.23 2.97 -0.96
CA ASP A 95 -11.30 3.75 -0.16
C ASP A 95 -10.88 2.98 1.10
N VAL A 96 -9.61 2.62 1.16
CA VAL A 96 -9.02 1.88 2.28
C VAL A 96 -8.31 2.79 3.29
N ARG A 97 -8.22 4.09 3.03
CA ARG A 97 -7.57 5.05 3.95
C ARG A 97 -8.21 5.08 5.34
N PRO A 98 -9.56 5.10 5.47
CA PRO A 98 -10.18 5.13 6.78
C PRO A 98 -9.85 3.91 7.64
N VAL A 99 -9.89 2.70 7.08
CA VAL A 99 -9.60 1.47 7.83
C VAL A 99 -8.13 1.40 8.21
N LEU A 100 -7.21 1.76 7.31
CA LEU A 100 -5.79 1.79 7.63
C LEU A 100 -5.46 2.86 8.68
N SER A 101 -6.08 4.03 8.60
CA SER A 101 -5.91 5.09 9.59
C SER A 101 -6.46 4.70 10.97
N ALA A 102 -7.58 3.98 11.03
CA ALA A 102 -8.17 3.50 12.28
C ALA A 102 -7.28 2.48 13.02
N HIS A 103 -6.43 1.77 12.28
CA HIS A 103 -5.53 0.73 12.80
C HIS A 103 -4.05 1.14 12.74
N LYS A 104 -3.76 2.43 12.59
CA LYS A 104 -2.38 2.91 12.40
C LYS A 104 -1.44 2.63 13.59
N ASP A 105 -1.97 2.34 14.76
CA ASP A 105 -1.18 1.93 15.92
C ASP A 105 -0.66 0.49 15.82
N GLU A 106 -1.13 -0.26 14.84
CA GLU A 106 -0.70 -1.61 14.54
C GLU A 106 0.39 -1.61 13.45
N TYR A 107 1.03 -2.76 13.22
CA TYR A 107 2.12 -2.91 12.26
C TYR A 107 1.59 -3.15 10.83
N LEU A 108 1.13 -2.07 10.18
CA LEU A 108 0.48 -2.15 8.87
C LEU A 108 1.43 -2.08 7.68
N TYR A 109 2.61 -1.51 7.84
CA TYR A 109 3.63 -1.37 6.79
C TYR A 109 4.99 -1.81 7.31
N TYR A 110 5.77 -2.43 6.42
CA TYR A 110 7.16 -2.74 6.73
C TYR A 110 7.99 -1.46 6.89
N ARG A 111 8.94 -1.47 7.83
CA ARG A 111 9.83 -0.33 8.05
C ARG A 111 10.86 -0.18 6.93
N THR A 112 11.32 -1.30 6.40
CA THR A 112 12.45 -1.39 5.46
C THR A 112 12.04 -1.66 4.02
N ASP A 113 10.72 -1.73 3.75
CA ASP A 113 10.15 -1.99 2.43
C ASP A 113 9.02 -1.03 2.07
N HIS A 114 8.63 -0.99 0.80
CA HIS A 114 7.53 -0.16 0.31
C HIS A 114 6.16 -0.81 0.44
N HIS A 115 6.09 -2.07 0.79
CA HIS A 115 4.83 -2.78 0.91
C HIS A 115 4.20 -2.65 2.30
N TRP A 116 2.90 -2.79 2.35
CA TRP A 116 2.17 -3.09 3.57
C TRP A 116 2.48 -4.50 4.08
N THR A 117 2.18 -4.74 5.34
CA THR A 117 2.25 -6.08 5.93
C THR A 117 1.01 -6.89 5.54
N THR A 118 1.01 -8.17 5.84
CA THR A 118 -0.18 -9.01 5.71
C THR A 118 -1.37 -8.46 6.50
N LEU A 119 -1.10 -7.83 7.65
CA LEU A 119 -2.14 -7.20 8.46
C LEU A 119 -2.75 -5.98 7.76
N GLY A 120 -1.92 -5.09 7.21
CA GLY A 120 -2.41 -3.95 6.42
C GLY A 120 -3.21 -4.39 5.19
N ALA A 121 -2.71 -5.41 4.49
CA ALA A 121 -3.42 -6.01 3.36
C ALA A 121 -4.76 -6.63 3.78
N TYR A 122 -4.81 -7.27 4.95
CA TYR A 122 -6.04 -7.87 5.49
C TYR A 122 -7.12 -6.82 5.75
N TYR A 123 -6.78 -5.70 6.39
CA TYR A 123 -7.76 -4.63 6.62
C TYR A 123 -8.30 -4.04 5.31
N ALA A 124 -7.46 -3.83 4.32
CA ALA A 124 -7.92 -3.38 3.01
C ALA A 124 -8.78 -4.44 2.30
N TYR A 125 -8.45 -5.71 2.44
CA TYR A 125 -9.25 -6.83 1.94
C TYR A 125 -10.63 -6.88 2.59
N THR A 126 -10.76 -6.62 3.89
CA THR A 126 -12.08 -6.56 4.53
C THR A 126 -12.95 -5.45 3.95
N GLN A 127 -12.38 -4.28 3.64
CA GLN A 127 -13.11 -3.20 2.95
C GLN A 127 -13.53 -3.59 1.54
N LEU A 128 -12.69 -4.32 0.82
CA LEU A 128 -13.07 -4.85 -0.51
C LEU A 128 -14.20 -5.86 -0.41
N CYS A 129 -14.15 -6.76 0.58
CA CYS A 129 -15.22 -7.72 0.83
C CYS A 129 -16.54 -7.01 1.13
N ASP A 130 -16.52 -5.98 1.98
CA ASP A 130 -17.71 -5.19 2.29
C ASP A 130 -18.28 -4.53 1.04
N ALA A 131 -17.44 -3.89 0.22
CA ALA A 131 -17.86 -3.27 -1.04
C ALA A 131 -18.46 -4.26 -2.07
N LEU A 132 -18.08 -5.53 -1.97
CA LEU A 132 -18.55 -6.62 -2.84
C LEU A 132 -19.71 -7.44 -2.23
N GLY A 133 -20.05 -7.19 -0.96
CA GLY A 133 -21.03 -8.00 -0.22
C GLY A 133 -20.55 -9.42 0.08
N LEU A 134 -19.23 -9.59 0.25
CA LEU A 134 -18.60 -10.87 0.55
C LEU A 134 -18.25 -10.97 2.04
N THR A 135 -18.29 -12.17 2.57
CA THR A 135 -17.75 -12.42 3.91
C THR A 135 -16.23 -12.52 3.84
N PRO A 136 -15.49 -11.72 4.61
CA PRO A 136 -14.04 -11.83 4.62
C PRO A 136 -13.58 -13.15 5.25
N PHE A 137 -12.38 -13.58 4.86
CA PHE A 137 -11.68 -14.69 5.47
C PHE A 137 -11.47 -14.42 6.96
N ASP A 138 -11.76 -15.41 7.79
CA ASP A 138 -11.51 -15.33 9.22
C ASP A 138 -10.03 -15.62 9.51
N ARG A 139 -9.25 -14.55 9.61
CA ARG A 139 -7.83 -14.62 9.92
C ARG A 139 -7.53 -15.32 11.24
N ASP A 140 -8.38 -15.11 12.25
CA ASP A 140 -8.13 -15.56 13.60
C ASP A 140 -8.42 -17.08 13.76
N ALA A 141 -9.09 -17.69 12.79
CA ALA A 141 -9.27 -19.13 12.69
C ALA A 141 -8.02 -19.88 12.16
N HIS A 142 -6.97 -19.15 11.76
CA HIS A 142 -5.77 -19.73 11.17
C HIS A 142 -4.51 -19.38 11.97
N PRO A 143 -3.57 -20.33 12.13
CA PRO A 143 -2.31 -20.05 12.82
C PRO A 143 -1.48 -19.03 12.04
N ALA A 144 -0.98 -18.03 12.75
CA ALA A 144 -0.01 -17.09 12.22
C ALA A 144 1.39 -17.72 12.24
N LEU A 145 2.07 -17.70 11.11
CA LEU A 145 3.47 -18.08 10.95
C LEU A 145 4.30 -16.82 10.71
N THR A 146 5.55 -16.83 11.16
CA THR A 146 6.43 -15.67 11.04
C THR A 146 7.77 -16.03 10.39
N ALA A 147 8.27 -15.11 9.57
CA ALA A 147 9.63 -15.12 9.05
C ALA A 147 10.34 -13.85 9.54
N GLU A 148 11.34 -14.07 10.37
CA GLU A 148 12.10 -13.01 11.04
C GLU A 148 13.22 -12.46 10.14
N ARG A 149 13.70 -11.25 10.49
CA ARG A 149 14.91 -10.63 9.92
C ARG A 149 14.79 -10.29 8.43
N PHE A 150 13.60 -9.88 7.99
CA PHE A 150 13.39 -9.39 6.65
C PHE A 150 13.96 -7.97 6.50
N TYR A 151 14.70 -7.75 5.44
CA TYR A 151 15.15 -6.43 5.00
C TYR A 151 14.70 -6.19 3.57
N GLY A 152 13.84 -5.18 3.39
CA GLY A 152 13.20 -4.91 2.11
C GLY A 152 13.98 -3.99 1.17
N THR A 153 13.27 -3.52 0.16
CA THR A 153 13.84 -2.74 -0.95
C THR A 153 14.34 -1.36 -0.54
N HIS A 154 13.72 -0.75 0.47
CA HIS A 154 14.19 0.54 1.01
C HIS A 154 15.54 0.39 1.70
N TYR A 155 15.68 -0.66 2.50
CA TYR A 155 16.97 -0.98 3.11
C TYR A 155 18.04 -1.31 2.07
N ALA A 156 17.71 -2.07 1.04
CA ALA A 156 18.64 -2.40 -0.03
C ALA A 156 19.24 -1.15 -0.71
N LYS A 157 18.48 -0.06 -0.79
CA LYS A 157 18.92 1.24 -1.32
C LYS A 157 19.65 2.10 -0.29
N ALA A 158 19.11 2.20 0.92
CA ALA A 158 19.65 3.08 1.96
C ALA A 158 20.85 2.49 2.67
N ARG A 159 20.85 1.18 2.97
CA ARG A 159 21.91 0.45 3.72
C ARG A 159 22.37 1.20 4.95
N THR A 160 21.41 1.66 5.75
CA THR A 160 21.73 2.37 7.00
C THR A 160 22.06 1.37 8.11
N TRP A 161 23.02 1.74 8.96
CA TRP A 161 23.53 0.87 10.03
C TRP A 161 22.53 0.64 11.17
N ASN A 162 21.61 1.56 11.36
CA ASN A 162 20.59 1.53 12.42
C ASN A 162 19.22 1.01 11.93
N ALA A 163 19.17 0.31 10.79
CA ALA A 163 17.93 -0.29 10.32
C ALA A 163 17.52 -1.44 11.24
N GLU A 164 16.25 -1.47 11.59
CA GLU A 164 15.64 -2.60 12.27
C GLU A 164 15.01 -3.55 11.23
N PRO A 165 15.27 -4.86 11.34
CA PRO A 165 14.62 -5.83 10.46
C PRO A 165 13.13 -5.88 10.70
N ASP A 166 12.40 -6.21 9.66
CA ASP A 166 10.99 -6.49 9.70
C ASP A 166 10.71 -7.98 9.97
N THR A 167 9.49 -8.28 10.41
CA THR A 167 8.96 -9.63 10.53
C THR A 167 7.82 -9.79 9.55
N ILE A 168 7.91 -10.78 8.68
CA ILE A 168 6.80 -11.15 7.80
C ILE A 168 5.90 -12.11 8.54
N THR A 169 4.63 -11.76 8.71
CA THR A 169 3.60 -12.65 9.23
C THR A 169 2.75 -13.14 8.07
N TYR A 170 2.44 -14.42 8.03
CA TYR A 170 1.52 -15.00 7.06
C TYR A 170 0.64 -16.05 7.73
N TYR A 171 -0.52 -16.27 7.14
CA TYR A 171 -1.49 -17.26 7.62
C TYR A 171 -1.48 -18.42 6.63
N ASP A 172 -1.38 -19.64 7.12
CA ASP A 172 -1.39 -20.82 6.27
C ASP A 172 -2.82 -21.07 5.77
N PRO A 173 -3.13 -20.69 4.54
CA PRO A 173 -4.39 -21.06 3.94
C PRO A 173 -4.25 -22.49 3.44
N CYS A 174 -4.60 -23.47 4.23
CA CYS A 174 -4.71 -24.88 3.83
C CYS A 174 -5.46 -25.12 2.51
N LEU A 175 -5.95 -24.08 1.88
CA LEU A 175 -6.79 -24.12 0.68
C LEU A 175 -6.04 -23.89 -0.64
N LEU A 176 -4.78 -23.42 -0.61
CA LEU A 176 -4.06 -23.10 -1.85
C LEU A 176 -3.19 -24.24 -2.39
N TYR A 177 -3.08 -25.34 -1.67
CA TYR A 177 -2.28 -26.51 -2.10
C TYR A 177 -3.03 -27.51 -2.96
N THR A 178 -4.27 -27.27 -3.34
CA THR A 178 -5.05 -28.21 -4.14
C THR A 178 -5.04 -27.93 -5.65
N SER A 179 -4.34 -26.92 -6.10
CA SER A 179 -4.12 -26.69 -7.54
C SER A 179 -2.69 -27.03 -7.90
N PRO A 180 -2.44 -28.11 -8.66
CA PRO A 180 -1.10 -28.39 -9.17
C PRO A 180 -0.64 -27.21 -10.02
N SER A 181 0.58 -26.76 -9.78
CA SER A 181 1.21 -25.73 -10.60
C SER A 181 1.27 -26.20 -12.05
N PRO A 182 0.91 -25.37 -13.04
CA PRO A 182 1.02 -25.75 -14.46
C PRO A 182 2.47 -25.90 -14.94
N ARG A 183 3.45 -26.00 -14.05
CA ARG A 183 4.89 -26.02 -14.33
C ARG A 183 5.60 -27.26 -13.80
N ASP A 184 4.87 -28.29 -13.38
CA ASP A 184 5.45 -29.61 -13.07
C ASP A 184 5.29 -30.56 -14.24
#